data_004afabc169f8f18c33fc30aaf564e68
#
_entry.id   004afabc169f8f18c33fc30aaf564e68
#
_cell.length_a   1.000
_cell.length_b   1.000
_cell.length_c   1.000
_cell.angle_alpha   90.00
_cell.angle_beta   90.00
_cell.angle_gamma   90.00
#
_symmetry.space_group_name_H-M   'P 1'
#
loop_
_entity.id
_entity.type
_entity.pdbx_description
1 polymer ?
#
loop_
_entity_poly.entity_id
_entity_poly.type
_entity_poly.pdbx_seq_one_letter_code
_entity_poly.pdbx_strand_id
1 'polypeptide(L)'
;MKKSSFNYEELIECADGKLFGPGNAKLPSPPMLMFDRITDINENLGFYKKGSMKAELDIKDNLWFFNCHFREDPVMPGCLGLDAMWQLVGFFLGWLGKPGRGRALGVSTVKFTGEVLKNVKMATYIIDMKRILIKGETTVGLANGVLLADGKKIYTADSLKAVSYTHLTLPTSLAV
;
A
#
# COMPACT_ATOMS: atom_id res chain seq x y z
N MET A 1 3.66 19.30 13.08
CA MET A 1 3.95 18.77 11.71
C MET A 1 3.66 17.29 11.73
N LYS A 2 2.94 16.73 10.74
CA LYS A 2 2.69 15.29 10.67
C LYS A 2 4.01 14.57 10.39
N LYS A 3 4.17 13.37 10.96
CA LYS A 3 5.33 12.52 10.70
C LYS A 3 5.35 12.07 9.25
N SER A 4 6.52 12.15 8.59
CA SER A 4 6.68 11.90 7.15
C SER A 4 7.39 10.59 6.80
N SER A 5 7.81 9.81 7.80
CA SER A 5 8.45 8.50 7.61
C SER A 5 8.11 7.56 8.76
N PHE A 6 8.12 6.25 8.50
CA PHE A 6 7.80 5.23 9.50
C PHE A 6 8.77 4.06 9.35
N ASN A 7 9.32 3.60 10.45
CA ASN A 7 10.17 2.42 10.52
C ASN A 7 9.33 1.14 10.70
N TYR A 8 10.00 -0.02 10.75
CA TYR A 8 9.33 -1.31 10.85
C TYR A 8 8.50 -1.47 12.12
N GLU A 9 9.05 -1.04 13.28
CA GLU A 9 8.37 -1.11 14.57
C GLU A 9 7.05 -0.34 14.56
N GLU A 10 7.04 0.84 13.96
CA GLU A 10 5.85 1.68 13.84
C GLU A 10 4.81 1.08 12.87
N LEU A 11 5.28 0.37 11.83
CA LEU A 11 4.38 -0.37 10.95
C LEU A 11 3.72 -1.54 11.69
N ILE A 12 4.45 -2.22 12.58
CA ILE A 12 3.89 -3.24 13.47
C ILE A 12 2.89 -2.63 14.47
N GLU A 13 3.17 -1.45 15.03
CA GLU A 13 2.20 -0.73 15.86
C GLU A 13 0.91 -0.39 15.09
N CYS A 14 1.04 -0.08 13.78
CA CYS A 14 -0.12 0.10 12.92
C CYS A 14 -0.89 -1.21 12.72
N ALA A 15 -0.21 -2.33 12.51
CA ALA A 15 -0.83 -3.65 12.38
C ALA A 15 -1.56 -4.05 13.68
N ASP A 16 -0.99 -3.76 14.83
CA ASP A 16 -1.61 -3.95 16.14
C ASP A 16 -2.81 -3.01 16.41
N GLY A 17 -2.96 -1.95 15.60
CA GLY A 17 -4.00 -0.93 15.76
C GLY A 17 -3.69 0.13 16.80
N LYS A 18 -2.41 0.26 17.18
CA LYS A 18 -1.95 1.26 18.15
C LYS A 18 -1.65 2.60 17.50
N LEU A 19 -1.05 2.60 16.31
CA LEU A 19 -0.55 3.81 15.64
C LEU A 19 -1.64 4.86 15.37
N PHE A 20 -2.78 4.43 14.86
CA PHE A 20 -3.92 5.32 14.54
C PHE A 20 -5.09 5.20 15.54
N GLY A 21 -4.95 4.32 16.53
CA GLY A 21 -5.94 4.09 17.57
C GLY A 21 -7.06 3.12 17.17
N PRO A 22 -7.92 2.75 18.14
CA PRO A 22 -8.99 1.78 17.93
C PRO A 22 -9.99 2.20 16.85
N GLY A 23 -10.43 1.24 16.03
CA GLY A 23 -11.42 1.47 14.98
C GLY A 23 -10.90 2.12 13.69
N ASN A 24 -9.62 2.46 13.64
CA ASN A 24 -8.98 3.09 12.49
C ASN A 24 -8.23 2.08 11.61
N ALA A 25 -7.63 2.59 10.52
CA ALA A 25 -6.90 1.77 9.56
C ALA A 25 -5.77 0.99 10.23
N LYS A 26 -5.62 -0.27 9.82
CA LYS A 26 -4.54 -1.16 10.23
C LYS A 26 -3.84 -1.70 9.00
N LEU A 27 -2.54 -1.89 9.11
CA LEU A 27 -1.79 -2.73 8.19
C LEU A 27 -2.02 -4.21 8.52
N PRO A 28 -1.82 -5.12 7.55
CA PRO A 28 -1.75 -6.54 7.88
C PRO A 28 -0.48 -6.82 8.68
N SER A 29 -0.52 -7.85 9.50
CA SER A 29 0.67 -8.36 10.20
C SER A 29 1.55 -9.18 9.25
N PRO A 30 2.85 -9.35 9.55
CA PRO A 30 3.68 -10.31 8.83
C PRO A 30 3.06 -11.72 8.83
N PRO A 31 3.18 -12.50 7.75
CA PRO A 31 4.01 -12.21 6.57
C PRO A 31 3.32 -11.37 5.48
N MET A 32 2.09 -10.92 5.66
CA MET A 32 1.35 -10.15 4.67
C MET A 32 1.69 -8.64 4.65
N LEU A 33 2.41 -8.12 5.62
CA LEU A 33 2.99 -6.78 5.54
C LEU A 33 4.09 -6.78 4.47
N MET A 34 3.89 -6.01 3.40
CA MET A 34 4.69 -6.11 2.19
C MET A 34 5.69 -4.96 1.99
N PHE A 35 6.08 -4.28 3.07
CA PHE A 35 7.16 -3.30 3.10
C PHE A 35 7.74 -3.20 4.52
N ASP A 36 9.03 -2.85 4.60
CA ASP A 36 9.75 -2.73 5.87
C ASP A 36 9.74 -1.31 6.43
N ARG A 37 9.49 -0.31 5.58
CA ARG A 37 9.47 1.11 5.97
C ARG A 37 8.73 1.97 4.97
N ILE A 38 8.21 3.10 5.45
CA ILE A 38 7.75 4.22 4.63
C ILE A 38 8.83 5.30 4.75
N THR A 39 9.51 5.58 3.64
CA THR A 39 10.62 6.55 3.62
C THR A 39 10.15 7.98 3.41
N ASP A 40 9.00 8.15 2.79
CA ASP A 40 8.36 9.46 2.63
C ASP A 40 6.84 9.33 2.54
N ILE A 41 6.13 10.27 3.16
CA ILE A 41 4.69 10.46 3.02
C ILE A 41 4.37 11.95 3.14
N ASN A 42 3.60 12.45 2.17
CA ASN A 42 3.26 13.86 2.10
C ASN A 42 1.86 14.07 1.54
N GLU A 43 1.09 15.01 2.08
CA GLU A 43 -0.31 15.26 1.70
C GLU A 43 -0.47 16.23 0.52
N ASN A 44 0.59 16.94 0.10
CA ASN A 44 0.53 18.01 -0.90
C ASN A 44 1.44 17.76 -2.13
N LEU A 45 2.29 16.73 -2.07
CA LEU A 45 3.17 16.36 -3.18
C LEU A 45 2.52 15.34 -4.11
N GLY A 46 3.31 14.90 -5.10
CA GLY A 46 2.89 13.99 -6.13
C GLY A 46 2.42 14.70 -7.40
N PHE A 47 2.21 13.92 -8.45
CA PHE A 47 1.81 14.45 -9.76
C PHE A 47 0.48 15.23 -9.70
N TYR A 48 -0.47 14.72 -8.93
CA TYR A 48 -1.80 15.35 -8.76
C TYR A 48 -1.86 16.35 -7.60
N LYS A 49 -0.76 16.56 -6.86
CA LYS A 49 -0.71 17.43 -5.66
C LYS A 49 -1.79 17.10 -4.62
N LYS A 50 -2.07 15.81 -4.47
CA LYS A 50 -3.07 15.27 -3.53
C LYS A 50 -2.47 14.30 -2.52
N GLY A 51 -1.15 14.17 -2.54
CA GLY A 51 -0.36 13.33 -1.68
C GLY A 51 0.47 12.29 -2.41
N SER A 52 1.57 11.91 -1.82
CA SER A 52 2.45 10.87 -2.30
C SER A 52 3.03 10.06 -1.16
N MET A 53 3.43 8.83 -1.45
CA MET A 53 4.15 7.95 -0.52
C MET A 53 5.26 7.20 -1.25
N LYS A 54 6.33 6.94 -0.52
CA LYS A 54 7.39 6.01 -0.91
C LYS A 54 7.60 5.00 0.21
N ALA A 55 7.57 3.72 -0.13
CA ALA A 55 7.85 2.64 0.80
C ALA A 55 8.83 1.64 0.19
N GLU A 56 9.52 0.88 1.03
CA GLU A 56 10.58 -0.02 0.61
C GLU A 56 10.46 -1.35 1.33
N LEU A 57 10.73 -2.44 0.58
CA LEU A 57 10.88 -3.80 1.07
C LEU A 57 12.28 -4.29 0.71
N ASP A 58 13.06 -4.67 1.72
CA ASP A 58 14.36 -5.33 1.52
C ASP A 58 14.12 -6.76 1.04
N ILE A 59 14.60 -7.07 -0.14
CA ILE A 59 14.47 -8.42 -0.69
C ILE A 59 15.57 -9.31 -0.11
N LYS A 60 15.15 -10.32 0.63
CA LYS A 60 16.02 -11.34 1.27
C LYS A 60 15.66 -12.70 0.72
N ASP A 61 16.64 -13.56 0.58
CA ASP A 61 16.49 -14.93 0.01
C ASP A 61 15.49 -15.80 0.76
N ASN A 62 15.27 -15.52 2.05
CA ASN A 62 14.37 -16.25 2.94
C ASN A 62 12.96 -15.69 3.02
N LEU A 63 12.59 -14.71 2.18
CA LEU A 63 11.22 -14.26 2.12
C LEU A 63 10.29 -15.42 1.74
N TRP A 64 9.22 -15.55 2.50
CA TRP A 64 8.32 -16.70 2.49
C TRP A 64 7.80 -17.08 1.09
N PHE A 65 7.52 -16.11 0.26
CA PHE A 65 6.97 -16.34 -1.08
C PHE A 65 7.97 -17.02 -2.03
N PHE A 66 9.28 -16.84 -1.85
CA PHE A 66 10.28 -17.50 -2.66
C PHE A 66 10.36 -19.03 -2.42
N ASN A 67 9.82 -19.51 -1.29
CA ASN A 67 9.79 -20.94 -0.98
C ASN A 67 8.63 -21.69 -1.66
N CYS A 68 7.64 -20.93 -2.19
CA CYS A 68 6.42 -21.52 -2.72
C CYS A 68 6.00 -20.99 -4.11
N HIS A 69 6.58 -19.90 -4.56
CA HIS A 69 6.18 -19.25 -5.81
C HIS A 69 7.40 -18.90 -6.68
N PHE A 70 7.97 -19.84 -7.43
CA PHE A 70 7.72 -21.27 -7.51
C PHE A 70 8.94 -22.03 -6.97
N ARG A 71 8.86 -23.34 -6.68
CA ARG A 71 9.96 -24.10 -6.06
C ARG A 71 11.26 -24.06 -6.87
N GLU A 72 11.16 -24.20 -8.20
CA GLU A 72 12.31 -24.24 -9.10
C GLU A 72 12.52 -22.91 -9.85
N ASP A 73 11.61 -21.96 -9.69
CA ASP A 73 11.65 -20.62 -10.31
C ASP A 73 11.14 -19.57 -9.31
N PRO A 74 11.94 -19.25 -8.29
CA PRO A 74 11.52 -18.33 -7.22
C PRO A 74 11.35 -16.90 -7.71
N VAL A 75 10.13 -16.41 -7.65
CA VAL A 75 9.76 -15.03 -8.02
C VAL A 75 8.70 -14.50 -7.05
N MET A 76 8.76 -13.23 -6.71
CA MET A 76 7.72 -12.58 -5.91
C MET A 76 6.40 -12.58 -6.68
N PRO A 77 5.29 -13.09 -6.09
CA PRO A 77 3.98 -12.97 -6.72
C PRO A 77 3.62 -11.51 -7.01
N GLY A 78 3.25 -11.20 -8.25
CA GLY A 78 2.85 -9.85 -8.63
C GLY A 78 1.66 -9.31 -7.82
N CYS A 79 0.75 -10.19 -7.39
CA CYS A 79 -0.37 -9.85 -6.53
C CYS A 79 0.06 -9.31 -5.16
N LEU A 80 1.20 -9.72 -4.61
CA LEU A 80 1.70 -9.22 -3.32
C LEU A 80 2.18 -7.76 -3.44
N GLY A 81 2.84 -7.41 -4.53
CA GLY A 81 3.22 -6.04 -4.79
C GLY A 81 2.01 -5.13 -5.05
N LEU A 82 0.97 -5.66 -5.70
CA LEU A 82 -0.29 -4.95 -5.85
C LEU A 82 -0.99 -4.75 -4.51
N ASP A 83 -1.00 -5.78 -3.65
CA ASP A 83 -1.57 -5.67 -2.30
C ASP A 83 -0.81 -4.64 -1.45
N ALA A 84 0.53 -4.61 -1.55
CA ALA A 84 1.34 -3.57 -0.90
C ALA A 84 0.89 -2.15 -1.26
N MET A 85 0.54 -1.92 -2.53
CA MET A 85 0.04 -0.63 -2.97
C MET A 85 -1.29 -0.27 -2.31
N TRP A 86 -2.21 -1.23 -2.15
CA TRP A 86 -3.45 -1.00 -1.41
C TRP A 86 -3.22 -0.81 0.09
N GLN A 87 -2.28 -1.53 0.69
CA GLN A 87 -1.86 -1.33 2.09
C GLN A 87 -1.41 0.12 2.30
N LEU A 88 -0.60 0.65 1.36
CA LEU A 88 -0.11 2.03 1.39
C LEU A 88 -1.23 3.06 1.23
N VAL A 89 -2.16 2.86 0.30
CA VAL A 89 -3.33 3.75 0.15
C VAL A 89 -4.17 3.75 1.42
N GLY A 90 -4.41 2.58 2.02
CA GLY A 90 -5.10 2.46 3.30
C GLY A 90 -4.37 3.17 4.45
N PHE A 91 -3.05 2.99 4.53
CA PHE A 91 -2.20 3.68 5.50
C PHE A 91 -2.28 5.21 5.32
N PHE A 92 -2.23 5.70 4.09
CA PHE A 92 -2.34 7.13 3.78
C PHE A 92 -3.64 7.74 4.31
N LEU A 93 -4.77 7.05 4.13
CA LEU A 93 -6.06 7.51 4.66
C LEU A 93 -6.05 7.57 6.20
N GLY A 94 -5.49 6.55 6.86
CA GLY A 94 -5.29 6.55 8.31
C GLY A 94 -4.39 7.69 8.80
N TRP A 95 -3.27 7.91 8.11
CA TRP A 95 -2.33 9.00 8.41
C TRP A 95 -2.96 10.39 8.21
N LEU A 96 -3.89 10.54 7.28
CA LEU A 96 -4.70 11.76 7.14
C LEU A 96 -5.72 11.94 8.27
N GLY A 97 -5.86 10.96 9.18
CA GLY A 97 -6.85 10.99 10.25
C GLY A 97 -8.26 10.61 9.79
N LYS A 98 -8.39 9.88 8.67
CA LYS A 98 -9.70 9.38 8.22
C LYS A 98 -10.07 8.14 9.01
N PRO A 99 -11.19 8.16 9.77
CA PRO A 99 -11.56 7.04 10.61
C PRO A 99 -12.03 5.83 9.79
N GLY A 100 -11.99 4.65 10.40
CA GLY A 100 -12.59 3.45 9.88
C GLY A 100 -11.60 2.38 9.41
N ARG A 101 -12.16 1.26 8.97
CA ARG A 101 -11.42 0.09 8.49
C ARG A 101 -11.12 0.21 7.01
N GLY A 102 -9.88 -0.07 6.62
CA GLY A 102 -9.45 -0.07 5.23
C GLY A 102 -9.87 -1.34 4.47
N ARG A 103 -10.33 -1.17 3.23
CA ARG A 103 -10.56 -2.27 2.28
C ARG A 103 -10.18 -1.83 0.88
N ALA A 104 -9.61 -2.77 0.11
CA ALA A 104 -9.43 -2.60 -1.33
C ALA A 104 -10.78 -2.69 -2.04
N LEU A 105 -11.02 -1.80 -3.01
CA LEU A 105 -12.23 -1.83 -3.84
C LEU A 105 -11.93 -2.28 -5.27
N GLY A 106 -10.74 -2.03 -5.78
CA GLY A 106 -10.39 -2.40 -7.14
C GLY A 106 -9.24 -1.57 -7.70
N VAL A 107 -8.90 -1.87 -8.92
CA VAL A 107 -7.88 -1.22 -9.74
C VAL A 107 -8.34 -1.22 -11.18
N SER A 108 -8.03 -0.18 -11.95
CA SER A 108 -8.47 -0.12 -13.36
C SER A 108 -7.56 -0.94 -14.25
N THR A 109 -6.25 -0.74 -14.15
CA THR A 109 -5.28 -1.44 -15.00
C THR A 109 -4.01 -1.74 -14.21
N VAL A 110 -3.53 -2.97 -14.35
CA VAL A 110 -2.21 -3.37 -13.86
C VAL A 110 -1.37 -3.84 -15.05
N LYS A 111 -0.15 -3.33 -15.16
CA LYS A 111 0.81 -3.75 -16.20
C LYS A 111 2.08 -4.25 -15.54
N PHE A 112 2.39 -5.53 -15.74
CA PHE A 112 3.62 -6.16 -15.31
C PHE A 112 4.62 -6.13 -16.48
N THR A 113 5.78 -5.53 -16.27
CA THR A 113 6.84 -5.38 -17.28
C THR A 113 8.19 -5.91 -16.78
N GLY A 114 8.20 -6.53 -15.60
CA GLY A 114 9.36 -7.14 -14.98
C GLY A 114 8.97 -7.90 -13.71
N GLU A 115 9.95 -8.42 -13.03
CA GLU A 115 9.83 -9.36 -11.91
C GLU A 115 10.72 -8.93 -10.74
N VAL A 116 10.37 -9.38 -9.52
CA VAL A 116 11.24 -9.31 -8.34
C VAL A 116 11.77 -10.72 -8.09
N LEU A 117 13.03 -10.94 -8.44
CA LEU A 117 13.76 -12.17 -8.25
C LEU A 117 14.65 -12.08 -6.98
N LYS A 118 15.22 -13.20 -6.55
CA LYS A 118 16.10 -13.25 -5.36
C LYS A 118 17.35 -12.37 -5.44
N ASN A 119 17.82 -12.05 -6.65
CA ASN A 119 18.97 -11.18 -6.88
C ASN A 119 18.64 -9.68 -6.79
N VAL A 120 17.36 -9.30 -6.74
CA VAL A 120 16.94 -7.94 -6.44
C VAL A 120 17.26 -7.64 -4.97
N LYS A 121 17.72 -6.44 -4.67
CA LYS A 121 18.05 -6.02 -3.29
C LYS A 121 16.88 -5.31 -2.63
N MET A 122 16.16 -4.51 -3.40
CA MET A 122 15.09 -3.67 -2.86
C MET A 122 13.94 -3.51 -3.84
N ALA A 123 12.72 -3.72 -3.35
CA ALA A 123 11.49 -3.31 -4.01
C ALA A 123 11.04 -1.97 -3.45
N THR A 124 10.82 -0.99 -4.32
CA THR A 124 10.38 0.36 -3.95
C THR A 124 9.00 0.62 -4.51
N TYR A 125 8.06 0.92 -3.62
CA TYR A 125 6.69 1.31 -3.97
C TYR A 125 6.57 2.82 -3.98
N ILE A 126 5.99 3.37 -5.05
CA ILE A 126 5.65 4.78 -5.15
C ILE A 126 4.15 4.88 -5.37
N ILE A 127 3.47 5.59 -4.48
CA ILE A 127 2.03 5.85 -4.55
C ILE A 127 1.82 7.33 -4.79
N ASP A 128 0.96 7.64 -5.74
CA ASP A 128 0.59 9.00 -6.11
C ASP A 128 -0.93 9.15 -6.02
N MET A 129 -1.39 9.89 -5.02
CA MET A 129 -2.82 10.07 -4.76
C MET A 129 -3.45 10.96 -5.82
N LYS A 130 -4.42 10.40 -6.57
CA LYS A 130 -5.18 11.13 -7.60
C LYS A 130 -6.33 11.92 -6.99
N ARG A 131 -7.04 11.31 -6.04
CA ARG A 131 -8.25 11.90 -5.47
C ARG A 131 -8.59 11.27 -4.13
N ILE A 132 -9.15 12.08 -3.24
CA ILE A 132 -9.75 11.64 -1.99
C ILE A 132 -11.19 12.11 -1.98
N LEU A 133 -12.13 11.18 -1.88
CA LEU A 133 -13.57 11.43 -1.86
C LEU A 133 -14.10 11.11 -0.46
N ILE A 134 -14.82 12.06 0.11
CA ILE A 134 -15.42 11.91 1.44
C ILE A 134 -16.93 11.99 1.28
N LYS A 135 -17.64 10.96 1.76
CA LYS A 135 -19.11 10.92 1.80
C LYS A 135 -19.56 10.39 3.16
N GLY A 136 -20.04 11.30 4.01
CA GLY A 136 -20.33 10.96 5.41
C GLY A 136 -19.08 10.41 6.11
N GLU A 137 -19.19 9.24 6.72
CA GLU A 137 -18.10 8.55 7.42
C GLU A 137 -17.25 7.64 6.51
N THR A 138 -17.51 7.66 5.20
CA THR A 138 -16.77 6.88 4.22
C THR A 138 -15.78 7.76 3.49
N THR A 139 -14.53 7.33 3.42
CA THR A 139 -13.49 7.99 2.63
C THR A 139 -12.92 7.02 1.61
N VAL A 140 -12.92 7.42 0.35
CA VAL A 140 -12.33 6.65 -0.76
C VAL A 140 -11.07 7.35 -1.24
N GLY A 141 -9.96 6.64 -1.24
CA GLY A 141 -8.70 7.05 -1.87
C GLY A 141 -8.55 6.42 -3.27
N LEU A 142 -8.24 7.25 -4.25
CA LEU A 142 -7.82 6.84 -5.58
C LEU A 142 -6.35 7.20 -5.77
N ALA A 143 -5.54 6.26 -6.23
CA ALA A 143 -4.11 6.46 -6.42
C ALA A 143 -3.58 5.73 -7.66
N ASN A 144 -2.45 6.18 -8.16
CA ASN A 144 -1.60 5.40 -9.05
C ASN A 144 -0.44 4.80 -8.24
N GLY A 145 -0.01 3.61 -8.64
CA GLY A 145 1.11 2.92 -8.01
C GLY A 145 2.18 2.53 -9.03
N VAL A 146 3.42 2.58 -8.60
CA VAL A 146 4.59 2.09 -9.36
C VAL A 146 5.42 1.22 -8.44
N LEU A 147 5.88 0.07 -8.94
CA LEU A 147 6.90 -0.74 -8.28
C LEU A 147 8.20 -0.68 -9.07
N LEU A 148 9.27 -0.43 -8.33
CA LEU A 148 10.65 -0.48 -8.85
C LEU A 148 11.37 -1.66 -8.20
N ALA A 149 12.16 -2.40 -8.98
CA ALA A 149 13.15 -3.36 -8.50
C ALA A 149 14.54 -2.75 -8.73
N ASP A 150 15.30 -2.50 -7.67
CA ASP A 150 16.59 -1.81 -7.70
C ASP A 150 16.58 -0.54 -8.56
N GLY A 151 15.53 0.26 -8.42
CA GLY A 151 15.33 1.51 -9.16
C GLY A 151 14.76 1.36 -10.58
N LYS A 152 14.65 0.15 -11.12
CA LYS A 152 14.03 -0.10 -12.43
C LYS A 152 12.54 -0.34 -12.28
N LYS A 153 11.73 0.43 -13.00
CA LYS A 153 10.27 0.25 -13.00
C LYS A 153 9.90 -1.12 -13.61
N ILE A 154 9.17 -1.91 -12.85
CA ILE A 154 8.78 -3.28 -13.20
C ILE A 154 7.26 -3.48 -13.32
N TYR A 155 6.45 -2.67 -12.66
CA TYR A 155 5.04 -2.59 -13.00
C TYR A 155 4.35 -1.32 -12.49
N THR A 156 3.14 -1.12 -12.99
CA THR A 156 2.28 0.01 -12.65
C THR A 156 0.86 -0.48 -12.34
N ALA A 157 0.19 0.24 -11.45
CA ALA A 157 -1.23 0.10 -11.18
C ALA A 157 -1.90 1.46 -11.35
N ASP A 158 -2.91 1.53 -12.21
CA ASP A 158 -3.68 2.76 -12.41
C ASP A 158 -5.01 2.69 -11.67
N SER A 159 -5.35 3.79 -11.02
CA SER A 159 -6.61 3.99 -10.29
C SER A 159 -6.89 2.90 -9.27
N LEU A 160 -5.88 2.61 -8.41
CA LEU A 160 -6.08 1.86 -7.18
C LEU A 160 -7.15 2.55 -6.34
N LYS A 161 -8.17 1.80 -5.96
CA LYS A 161 -9.26 2.29 -5.10
C LYS A 161 -9.21 1.58 -3.76
N ALA A 162 -9.13 2.34 -2.68
CA ALA A 162 -9.29 1.84 -1.33
C ALA A 162 -10.29 2.70 -0.56
N VAL A 163 -11.00 2.09 0.37
CA VAL A 163 -11.99 2.76 1.21
C VAL A 163 -11.63 2.62 2.68
N SER A 164 -11.88 3.68 3.44
CA SER A 164 -11.98 3.64 4.89
C SER A 164 -13.43 3.91 5.28
N TYR A 165 -14.00 3.06 6.14
CA TYR A 165 -15.40 3.15 6.56
C TYR A 165 -15.60 2.67 7.99
N THR A 166 -16.58 3.25 8.68
CA THR A 166 -16.87 2.96 10.11
C THR A 166 -18.03 1.99 10.30
N HIS A 167 -18.85 1.73 9.25
CA HIS A 167 -19.99 0.82 9.32
C HIS A 167 -19.60 -0.66 9.17
N LEU A 168 -20.43 -1.57 9.64
CA LEU A 168 -20.20 -3.01 9.58
C LEU A 168 -20.34 -3.61 8.17
N THR A 169 -20.98 -2.90 7.24
CA THR A 169 -21.18 -3.34 5.86
C THR A 169 -20.60 -2.36 4.87
N LEU A 170 -19.96 -2.88 3.82
CA LEU A 170 -19.54 -2.06 2.68
C LEU A 170 -20.78 -1.46 2.02
N PRO A 171 -20.82 -0.15 1.73
CA PRO A 171 -21.92 0.43 0.98
C PRO A 171 -21.96 -0.22 -0.42
N THR A 172 -23.05 -0.89 -0.74
CA THR A 172 -23.27 -1.55 -2.04
C THR A 172 -23.39 -0.58 -3.23
N SER A 173 -23.44 0.72 -2.98
CA SER A 173 -23.68 1.77 -3.97
C SER A 173 -22.47 2.66 -4.29
N LEU A 174 -21.26 2.25 -4.03
CA LEU A 174 -20.05 2.94 -4.49
C LEU A 174 -19.71 2.55 -5.94
N ALA A 175 -20.68 2.72 -6.87
CA ALA A 175 -20.38 2.87 -8.27
C ALA A 175 -19.68 4.23 -8.48
N VAL A 176 -18.42 4.21 -8.85
CA VAL A 176 -17.62 5.38 -9.26
C VAL A 176 -17.29 5.23 -10.72
#